data_a910ed78741bcdebce930bbe23eec21a
#
_entry.id   a910ed78741bcdebce930bbe23eec21a
#
_cell.length_a   1.000
_cell.length_b   1.000
_cell.length_c   1.000
_cell.angle_alpha   90.00
_cell.angle_beta   90.00
_cell.angle_gamma   90.00
#
_symmetry.space_group_name_H-M   'P 1'
#
loop_
_entity.id
_entity.type
_entity.pdbx_description
1 polymer ?
#
loop_
_entity_poly.entity_id
_entity_poly.type
_entity_poly.pdbx_seq_one_letter_code
_entity_poly.pdbx_strand_id
1 'polypeptide(L)'
;YMSSSVQVSRERPVLVDQYIMGREMEVDAVCDGKEVFIPGIMEHVEKTGIHSGDSVSVYPPFSASQKVKDTIIDYARRLGLAVGIVGLFNIQFIVDEKDNVYIIELNARSSRTVPFLSKATGYSMADIGTLVILGKSLKEQGITEVYAKQKDMWFVKAPVFSFSKL
;
A
#
# COMPACT_ATOMS: atom_id res chain seq x y z
N TYR A 1 4.65 -18.78 24.14
CA TYR A 1 4.13 -17.38 24.15
C TYR A 1 2.62 -17.36 24.40
N MET A 2 1.81 -18.18 23.73
CA MET A 2 0.35 -18.17 23.85
C MET A 2 -0.19 -18.70 25.20
N SER A 3 0.58 -19.54 25.92
CA SER A 3 0.12 -20.15 27.18
C SER A 3 0.30 -19.28 28.43
N SER A 4 1.09 -18.20 28.34
CA SER A 4 1.47 -17.41 29.53
C SER A 4 1.05 -15.94 29.50
N SER A 5 0.58 -15.41 28.39
CA SER A 5 0.42 -13.95 28.22
C SER A 5 -0.98 -13.49 27.84
N VAL A 6 -1.91 -14.38 27.51
CA VAL A 6 -3.22 -13.98 26.98
C VAL A 6 -4.34 -14.73 27.69
N GLN A 7 -5.14 -14.00 28.47
CA GLN A 7 -6.45 -14.49 28.88
C GLN A 7 -7.38 -14.42 27.66
N VAL A 8 -7.49 -15.53 26.93
CA VAL A 8 -8.42 -15.66 25.81
C VAL A 8 -9.83 -15.78 26.37
N SER A 9 -10.71 -14.84 26.03
CA SER A 9 -12.13 -14.93 26.33
C SER A 9 -12.93 -14.85 25.01
N ARG A 10 -14.20 -15.29 25.05
CA ARG A 10 -15.10 -15.14 23.89
C ARG A 10 -15.28 -13.69 23.46
N GLU A 11 -15.09 -12.74 24.37
CA GLU A 11 -15.22 -11.30 24.12
C GLU A 11 -13.92 -10.67 23.58
N ARG A 12 -12.80 -11.38 23.67
CA ARG A 12 -11.48 -10.93 23.20
C ARG A 12 -10.77 -12.07 22.48
N PRO A 13 -11.22 -12.41 21.26
CA PRO A 13 -10.58 -13.47 20.49
C PRO A 13 -9.16 -13.07 20.06
N VAL A 14 -8.29 -14.05 19.98
CA VAL A 14 -6.94 -13.89 19.42
C VAL A 14 -6.97 -14.30 17.95
N LEU A 15 -6.52 -13.41 17.08
CA LEU A 15 -6.30 -13.74 15.68
C LEU A 15 -5.00 -14.53 15.54
N VAL A 16 -5.06 -15.65 14.83
CA VAL A 16 -3.90 -16.49 14.52
C VAL A 16 -3.81 -16.65 13.02
N ASP A 17 -2.79 -16.07 12.42
CA ASP A 17 -2.56 -16.10 10.99
C ASP A 17 -1.36 -16.99 10.64
N GLN A 18 -1.36 -17.52 9.43
CA GLN A 18 -0.21 -18.20 8.87
C GLN A 18 0.86 -17.15 8.54
N TYR A 19 2.08 -17.33 9.09
CA TYR A 19 3.21 -16.52 8.69
C TYR A 19 3.68 -16.91 7.28
N ILE A 20 3.73 -15.96 6.36
CA ILE A 20 4.21 -16.14 5.00
C ILE A 20 5.52 -15.36 4.84
N MET A 21 6.59 -16.07 4.50
CA MET A 21 7.85 -15.42 4.13
C MET A 21 7.77 -14.92 2.69
N GLY A 22 8.23 -13.67 2.46
CA GLY A 22 8.21 -13.10 1.12
C GLY A 22 8.75 -11.68 1.08
N ARG A 23 8.56 -11.04 -0.05
CA ARG A 23 8.84 -9.62 -0.28
C ARG A 23 7.59 -8.83 0.08
N GLU A 24 7.74 -7.76 0.84
CA GLU A 24 6.62 -6.87 1.12
C GLU A 24 6.50 -5.80 0.04
N MET A 25 5.27 -5.58 -0.41
CA MET A 25 4.93 -4.53 -1.36
C MET A 25 3.75 -3.73 -0.83
N GLU A 26 3.72 -2.46 -1.19
CA GLU A 26 2.73 -1.52 -0.69
C GLU A 26 2.18 -0.66 -1.83
N VAL A 27 0.89 -0.38 -1.78
CA VAL A 27 0.19 0.51 -2.70
C VAL A 27 -0.54 1.57 -1.89
N ASP A 28 -0.30 2.83 -2.21
CA ASP A 28 -1.20 3.93 -1.88
C ASP A 28 -2.01 4.29 -3.12
N ALA A 29 -3.32 4.33 -2.99
CA ALA A 29 -4.23 4.57 -4.09
C ALA A 29 -5.34 5.56 -3.72
N VAL A 30 -6.03 6.06 -4.73
CA VAL A 30 -7.26 6.86 -4.58
C VAL A 30 -8.40 6.15 -5.29
N CYS A 31 -9.56 6.07 -4.64
CA CYS A 31 -10.79 5.58 -5.24
C CYS A 31 -11.86 6.67 -5.17
N ASP A 32 -12.60 6.89 -6.27
CA ASP A 32 -13.72 7.82 -6.31
C ASP A 32 -15.10 7.13 -6.23
N GLY A 33 -15.09 5.83 -5.86
CA GLY A 33 -16.29 4.98 -5.81
C GLY A 33 -16.65 4.32 -7.14
N LYS A 34 -16.01 4.71 -8.24
CA LYS A 34 -16.23 4.15 -9.60
C LYS A 34 -14.94 3.70 -10.25
N GLU A 35 -13.87 4.46 -10.04
CA GLU A 35 -12.54 4.20 -10.57
C GLU A 35 -11.50 4.27 -9.46
N VAL A 36 -10.36 3.59 -9.70
CA VAL A 36 -9.21 3.58 -8.80
C VAL A 36 -7.99 4.06 -9.56
N PHE A 37 -7.21 4.92 -8.91
CA PHE A 37 -5.92 5.38 -9.41
C PHE A 37 -4.79 4.95 -8.48
N ILE A 38 -3.77 4.32 -9.05
CA ILE A 38 -2.57 3.82 -8.38
C ILE A 38 -1.36 4.54 -9.00
N PRO A 39 -0.71 5.48 -8.31
CA PRO A 39 0.44 6.20 -8.86
C PRO A 39 1.70 5.34 -8.92
N GLY A 40 1.79 4.30 -8.11
CA GLY A 40 2.92 3.39 -8.09
C GLY A 40 2.80 2.28 -7.06
N ILE A 41 3.61 1.24 -7.26
CA ILE A 41 3.81 0.15 -6.31
C ILE A 41 5.18 0.37 -5.68
N MET A 42 5.25 0.29 -4.35
CA MET A 42 6.52 0.33 -3.59
C MET A 42 6.90 -1.07 -3.13
N GLU A 43 8.19 -1.33 -3.07
CA GLU A 43 8.76 -2.57 -2.54
C GLU A 43 9.63 -2.26 -1.33
N HIS A 44 9.49 -3.02 -0.25
CA HIS A 44 10.33 -2.90 0.94
C HIS A 44 11.63 -3.67 0.74
N VAL A 45 12.73 -3.10 1.22
CA VAL A 45 14.06 -3.74 1.16
C VAL A 45 14.19 -4.80 2.25
N GLU A 46 13.59 -4.56 3.41
CA GLU A 46 13.57 -5.48 4.54
C GLU A 46 12.63 -6.65 4.28
N LYS A 47 12.94 -7.76 4.93
CA LYS A 47 12.09 -8.96 4.88
C LYS A 47 10.82 -8.76 5.70
N THR A 48 9.83 -9.61 5.43
CA THR A 48 8.53 -9.67 6.08
C THR A 48 8.61 -9.54 7.61
N GLY A 49 7.76 -8.70 8.18
CA GLY A 49 7.60 -8.54 9.63
C GLY A 49 8.18 -7.25 10.21
N ILE A 50 8.73 -6.37 9.37
CA ILE A 50 9.13 -5.01 9.77
C ILE A 50 8.02 -4.05 9.39
N HIS A 51 7.61 -3.18 10.32
CA HIS A 51 6.55 -2.22 10.07
C HIS A 51 6.91 -1.28 8.90
N SER A 52 5.98 -1.04 7.97
CA SER A 52 6.20 -0.26 6.75
C SER A 52 6.76 1.15 7.00
N GLY A 53 6.40 1.77 8.14
CA GLY A 53 6.95 3.06 8.55
C GLY A 53 8.43 3.06 8.86
N ASP A 54 8.96 1.92 9.26
CA ASP A 54 10.35 1.72 9.70
C ASP A 54 11.20 1.04 8.61
N SER A 55 10.59 0.68 7.49
CA SER A 55 11.24 0.03 6.36
C SER A 55 11.77 1.03 5.34
N VAL A 56 12.87 0.66 4.68
CA VAL A 56 13.33 1.30 3.45
C VAL A 56 12.41 0.86 2.32
N SER A 57 11.80 1.81 1.62
CA SER A 57 10.90 1.54 0.51
C SER A 57 11.46 2.08 -0.80
N VAL A 58 11.32 1.32 -1.87
CA VAL A 58 11.81 1.67 -3.20
C VAL A 58 10.63 1.77 -4.17
N TYR A 59 10.59 2.82 -4.96
CA TYR A 59 9.68 3.00 -6.08
C TYR A 59 10.48 3.33 -7.37
N PRO A 60 10.18 2.73 -8.52
CA PRO A 60 9.34 1.56 -8.74
C PRO A 60 9.88 0.29 -8.06
N PRO A 61 9.07 -0.78 -7.92
CA PRO A 61 9.53 -2.03 -7.32
C PRO A 61 10.67 -2.63 -8.15
N PHE A 62 11.75 -3.06 -7.50
CA PHE A 62 12.97 -3.52 -8.18
C PHE A 62 12.97 -5.01 -8.49
N SER A 63 12.16 -5.82 -7.79
CA SER A 63 12.14 -7.27 -7.96
C SER A 63 10.79 -7.83 -8.46
N ALA A 64 9.75 -6.98 -8.56
CA ALA A 64 8.43 -7.41 -8.98
C ALA A 64 8.37 -7.77 -10.46
N SER A 65 7.98 -9.01 -10.77
CA SER A 65 7.65 -9.40 -12.14
C SER A 65 6.41 -8.65 -12.66
N GLN A 66 6.22 -8.60 -13.97
CA GLN A 66 5.02 -7.97 -14.56
C GLN A 66 3.74 -8.65 -14.06
N LYS A 67 3.75 -9.98 -13.94
CA LYS A 67 2.64 -10.76 -13.38
C LYS A 67 2.27 -10.30 -11.97
N VAL A 68 3.26 -10.08 -11.10
CA VAL A 68 3.04 -9.61 -9.73
C VAL A 68 2.45 -8.20 -9.74
N LYS A 69 2.98 -7.30 -10.56
CA LYS A 69 2.45 -5.93 -10.69
C LYS A 69 1.00 -5.93 -11.14
N ASP A 70 0.68 -6.70 -12.18
CA ASP A 70 -0.69 -6.81 -12.73
C ASP A 70 -1.66 -7.37 -11.67
N THR A 71 -1.22 -8.37 -10.89
CA THR A 71 -2.02 -8.95 -9.80
C THR A 71 -2.27 -7.93 -8.69
N ILE A 72 -1.25 -7.18 -8.27
CA ILE A 72 -1.39 -6.13 -7.24
C ILE A 72 -2.35 -5.05 -7.71
N ILE A 73 -2.24 -4.61 -8.96
CA ILE A 73 -3.11 -3.58 -9.55
C ILE A 73 -4.57 -4.08 -9.58
N ASP A 74 -4.80 -5.32 -10.03
CA ASP A 74 -6.14 -5.93 -10.05
C ASP A 74 -6.73 -6.02 -8.65
N TYR A 75 -5.97 -6.50 -7.67
CA TYR A 75 -6.42 -6.62 -6.29
C TYR A 75 -6.76 -5.27 -5.68
N ALA A 76 -5.90 -4.26 -5.86
CA ALA A 76 -6.12 -2.93 -5.33
C ALA A 76 -7.39 -2.30 -5.95
N ARG A 77 -7.57 -2.43 -7.26
CA ARG A 77 -8.76 -1.94 -7.96
C ARG A 77 -10.03 -2.61 -7.45
N ARG A 78 -10.05 -3.94 -7.41
CA ARG A 78 -11.23 -4.72 -6.97
C ARG A 78 -11.59 -4.43 -5.52
N LEU A 79 -10.61 -4.37 -4.63
CA LEU A 79 -10.84 -4.10 -3.20
C LEU A 79 -11.32 -2.68 -2.96
N GLY A 80 -10.70 -1.67 -3.58
CA GLY A 80 -11.14 -0.28 -3.45
C GLY A 80 -12.61 -0.10 -3.82
N LEU A 81 -13.04 -0.74 -4.92
CA LEU A 81 -14.42 -0.69 -5.38
C LEU A 81 -15.36 -1.53 -4.51
N ALA A 82 -14.98 -2.76 -4.15
CA ALA A 82 -15.83 -3.66 -3.38
C ALA A 82 -16.12 -3.17 -1.97
N VAL A 83 -15.14 -2.51 -1.34
CA VAL A 83 -15.29 -1.88 -0.01
C VAL A 83 -16.06 -0.56 -0.09
N GLY A 84 -16.19 0.02 -1.28
CA GLY A 84 -16.86 1.31 -1.49
C GLY A 84 -16.05 2.50 -0.97
N ILE A 85 -14.73 2.45 -1.12
CA ILE A 85 -13.84 3.52 -0.66
C ILE A 85 -14.05 4.77 -1.52
N VAL A 86 -14.10 5.94 -0.85
CA VAL A 86 -14.04 7.25 -1.48
C VAL A 86 -12.91 8.04 -0.81
N GLY A 87 -11.82 8.26 -1.54
CA GLY A 87 -10.61 8.91 -1.03
C GLY A 87 -9.37 8.01 -1.08
N LEU A 88 -8.41 8.31 -0.22
CA LEU A 88 -7.15 7.60 -0.11
C LEU A 88 -7.32 6.25 0.61
N PHE A 89 -6.58 5.25 0.14
CA PHE A 89 -6.44 3.96 0.82
C PHE A 89 -5.08 3.35 0.56
N ASN A 90 -4.70 2.46 1.45
CA ASN A 90 -3.43 1.75 1.42
C ASN A 90 -3.66 0.25 1.51
N ILE A 91 -2.90 -0.52 0.75
CA ILE A 91 -2.90 -1.98 0.83
C ILE A 91 -1.46 -2.47 0.95
N GLN A 92 -1.24 -3.40 1.88
CA GLN A 92 0.03 -4.09 2.04
C GLN A 92 -0.10 -5.53 1.54
N PHE A 93 0.93 -5.97 0.82
CA PHE A 93 1.00 -7.28 0.20
C PHE A 93 2.27 -8.02 0.61
N ILE A 94 2.19 -9.35 0.63
CA ILE A 94 3.35 -10.25 0.61
C ILE A 94 3.38 -10.97 -0.72
N VAL A 95 4.56 -11.05 -1.32
CA VAL A 95 4.80 -11.83 -2.53
C VAL A 95 5.79 -12.94 -2.19
N ASP A 96 5.35 -14.18 -2.28
CA ASP A 96 6.19 -15.34 -1.98
C ASP A 96 7.21 -15.64 -3.11
N GLU A 97 8.06 -16.64 -2.91
CA GLU A 97 9.08 -17.04 -3.88
C GLU A 97 8.52 -17.58 -5.21
N LYS A 98 7.23 -17.93 -5.24
CA LYS A 98 6.52 -18.41 -6.43
C LYS A 98 5.72 -17.32 -7.13
N ASP A 99 5.92 -16.06 -6.74
CA ASP A 99 5.15 -14.91 -7.22
C ASP A 99 3.63 -15.00 -6.92
N ASN A 100 3.24 -15.72 -5.86
CA ASN A 100 1.88 -15.60 -5.34
C ASN A 100 1.76 -14.35 -4.48
N VAL A 101 0.69 -13.60 -4.70
CA VAL A 101 0.41 -12.32 -4.02
C VAL A 101 -0.64 -12.54 -2.96
N TYR A 102 -0.31 -12.17 -1.72
CA TYR A 102 -1.20 -12.24 -0.55
C TYR A 102 -1.43 -10.82 -0.03
N ILE A 103 -2.66 -10.55 0.42
CA ILE A 103 -3.02 -9.29 1.06
C ILE A 103 -2.82 -9.44 2.56
N ILE A 104 -2.04 -8.53 3.17
CA ILE A 104 -1.86 -8.46 4.63
C ILE A 104 -3.00 -7.65 5.22
N GLU A 105 -3.16 -6.41 4.76
CA GLU A 105 -4.18 -5.50 5.25
C GLU A 105 -4.57 -4.46 4.21
N LEU A 106 -5.80 -3.94 4.37
CA LEU A 106 -6.30 -2.78 3.67
C LEU A 106 -6.65 -1.71 4.70
N ASN A 107 -6.11 -0.52 4.52
CA ASN A 107 -6.36 0.65 5.36
C ASN A 107 -7.12 1.71 4.54
N ALA A 108 -8.40 1.95 4.83
CA ALA A 108 -9.22 2.98 4.18
C ALA A 108 -8.88 4.38 4.73
N ARG A 109 -7.63 4.78 4.60
CA ARG A 109 -7.06 6.05 5.04
C ARG A 109 -5.74 6.33 4.35
N SER A 110 -5.25 7.56 4.46
CA SER A 110 -3.87 7.92 4.06
C SER A 110 -2.82 7.12 4.84
N SER A 111 -1.71 6.81 4.20
CA SER A 111 -0.53 6.19 4.80
C SER A 111 0.60 7.20 4.99
N ARG A 112 1.65 6.79 5.71
CA ARG A 112 2.88 7.59 5.89
C ARG A 112 3.75 7.65 4.62
N THR A 113 3.49 6.79 3.65
CA THR A 113 4.21 6.73 2.37
C THR A 113 3.63 7.66 1.30
N VAL A 114 2.41 8.16 1.47
CA VAL A 114 1.75 9.10 0.54
C VAL A 114 2.62 10.33 0.19
N PRO A 115 3.27 11.03 1.15
CA PRO A 115 4.12 12.17 0.79
C PRO A 115 5.34 11.79 -0.04
N PHE A 116 5.96 10.64 0.24
CA PHE A 116 7.06 10.11 -0.55
C PHE A 116 6.61 9.77 -1.97
N LEU A 117 5.54 8.99 -2.11
CA LEU A 117 5.04 8.56 -3.40
C LEU A 117 4.56 9.74 -4.25
N SER A 118 3.92 10.75 -3.62
CA SER A 118 3.53 11.99 -4.31
C SER A 118 4.72 12.71 -4.93
N LYS A 119 5.85 12.83 -4.20
CA LYS A 119 7.07 13.46 -4.71
C LYS A 119 7.73 12.61 -5.80
N ALA A 120 7.80 11.30 -5.61
CA ALA A 120 8.44 10.39 -6.54
C ALA A 120 7.69 10.31 -7.88
N THR A 121 6.39 10.24 -7.86
CA THR A 121 5.54 10.11 -9.05
C THR A 121 5.18 11.45 -9.70
N GLY A 122 5.08 12.51 -8.91
CA GLY A 122 4.60 13.83 -9.33
C GLY A 122 3.08 14.01 -9.21
N TYR A 123 2.37 13.02 -8.69
CA TYR A 123 0.93 13.11 -8.41
C TYR A 123 0.72 13.55 -6.96
N SER A 124 0.10 14.70 -6.71
CA SER A 124 -0.26 15.13 -5.35
C SER A 124 -1.43 14.29 -4.83
N MET A 125 -1.11 13.15 -4.20
CA MET A 125 -2.11 12.19 -3.73
C MET A 125 -3.08 12.79 -2.72
N ALA A 126 -2.59 13.69 -1.86
CA ALA A 126 -3.43 14.38 -0.88
C ALA A 126 -4.48 15.28 -1.56
N ASP A 127 -4.07 16.04 -2.58
CA ASP A 127 -4.99 16.92 -3.33
C ASP A 127 -6.00 16.09 -4.11
N ILE A 128 -5.53 15.05 -4.83
CA ILE A 128 -6.41 14.17 -5.60
C ILE A 128 -7.45 13.52 -4.70
N GLY A 129 -7.01 12.95 -3.57
CA GLY A 129 -7.91 12.31 -2.61
C GLY A 129 -8.89 13.29 -1.97
N THR A 130 -8.45 14.51 -1.65
CA THR A 130 -9.32 15.57 -1.10
C THR A 130 -10.38 15.96 -2.12
N LEU A 131 -10.01 16.18 -3.38
CA LEU A 131 -10.98 16.53 -4.43
C LEU A 131 -12.00 15.42 -4.67
N VAL A 132 -11.56 14.14 -4.58
CA VAL A 132 -12.48 13.01 -4.65
C VAL A 132 -13.50 13.02 -3.52
N ILE A 133 -13.05 13.25 -2.27
CA ILE A 133 -13.94 13.35 -1.10
C ILE A 133 -14.94 14.52 -1.26
N LEU A 134 -14.53 15.61 -1.92
CA LEU A 134 -15.38 16.75 -2.24
C LEU A 134 -16.29 16.51 -3.47
N GLY A 135 -16.29 15.29 -4.02
CA GLY A 135 -17.19 14.86 -5.09
C GLY A 135 -16.64 15.04 -6.51
N LYS A 136 -15.38 15.46 -6.70
CA LYS A 136 -14.75 15.55 -8.00
C LYS A 136 -14.12 14.22 -8.39
N SER A 137 -14.66 13.56 -9.43
CA SER A 137 -14.15 12.25 -9.89
C SER A 137 -12.71 12.31 -10.38
N LEU A 138 -12.03 11.17 -10.42
CA LEU A 138 -10.68 11.04 -10.98
C LEU A 138 -10.63 11.51 -12.44
N LYS A 139 -11.66 11.17 -13.22
CA LYS A 139 -11.78 11.60 -14.63
C LYS A 139 -11.85 13.12 -14.79
N GLU A 140 -12.61 13.83 -13.94
CA GLU A 140 -12.69 15.30 -13.94
C GLU A 140 -11.38 15.96 -13.51
N GLN A 141 -10.50 15.21 -12.84
CA GLN A 141 -9.14 15.63 -12.49
C GLN A 141 -8.10 15.29 -13.57
N GLY A 142 -8.55 14.74 -14.72
CA GLY A 142 -7.67 14.35 -15.83
C GLY A 142 -6.97 13.00 -15.63
N ILE A 143 -7.40 12.22 -14.63
CA ILE A 143 -6.84 10.88 -14.32
C ILE A 143 -7.77 9.84 -14.94
N THR A 144 -7.32 9.18 -16.00
CA THR A 144 -8.12 8.21 -16.77
C THR A 144 -7.53 6.79 -16.71
N GLU A 145 -6.30 6.65 -16.24
CA GLU A 145 -5.60 5.35 -16.14
C GLU A 145 -5.65 4.83 -14.72
N VAL A 146 -5.80 3.51 -14.58
CA VAL A 146 -5.77 2.85 -13.26
C VAL A 146 -4.38 2.90 -12.65
N TYR A 147 -3.34 2.74 -13.47
CA TYR A 147 -1.94 2.70 -13.03
C TYR A 147 -1.11 3.71 -13.80
N ALA A 148 -0.42 4.57 -13.07
CA ALA A 148 0.42 5.60 -13.69
C ALA A 148 1.65 5.00 -14.36
N LYS A 149 2.10 5.64 -15.45
CA LYS A 149 3.35 5.27 -16.12
C LYS A 149 4.53 5.41 -15.17
N GLN A 150 5.29 4.34 -15.00
CA GLN A 150 6.50 4.34 -14.16
C GLN A 150 7.58 5.24 -14.75
N LYS A 151 8.32 5.90 -13.87
CA LYS A 151 9.52 6.66 -14.26
C LYS A 151 10.71 5.72 -14.44
N ASP A 152 11.62 6.08 -15.32
CA ASP A 152 12.86 5.35 -15.59
C ASP A 152 13.97 5.77 -14.59
N MET A 153 13.62 5.76 -13.32
CA MET A 153 14.56 5.98 -12.21
C MET A 153 13.96 5.42 -10.91
N TRP A 154 14.84 5.03 -9.99
CA TRP A 154 14.43 4.60 -8.66
C TRP A 154 14.44 5.75 -7.66
N PHE A 155 13.45 5.74 -6.79
CA PHE A 155 13.33 6.62 -5.64
C PHE A 155 13.37 5.76 -4.39
N VAL A 156 14.13 6.19 -3.38
CA VAL A 156 14.31 5.46 -2.13
C VAL A 156 13.82 6.31 -0.97
N LYS A 157 12.92 5.76 -0.17
CA LYS A 157 12.53 6.29 1.14
C LYS A 157 13.33 5.55 2.20
N ALA A 158 14.14 6.27 2.98
CA ALA A 158 14.81 5.73 4.15
C ALA A 158 14.22 6.36 5.43
N PRO A 159 13.91 5.56 6.47
CA PRO A 159 13.47 6.10 7.75
C PRO A 159 14.65 6.79 8.46
N VAL A 160 14.32 7.84 9.22
CA VAL A 160 15.29 8.53 10.10
C VAL A 160 14.83 8.32 11.54
N PHE A 161 15.67 7.68 12.34
CA PHE A 161 15.41 7.43 13.75
C PHE A 161 15.98 8.55 14.60
N SER A 162 15.16 9.14 15.48
CA SER A 162 15.61 10.17 16.42
C SER A 162 16.21 9.53 17.66
N PHE A 163 17.45 9.03 17.55
CA PHE A 163 18.15 8.38 18.68
C PHE A 163 18.36 9.30 19.89
N SER A 164 18.31 10.63 19.69
CA SER A 164 18.42 11.61 20.79
C SER A 164 17.18 11.70 21.68
N LYS A 165 16.10 11.00 21.34
CA LYS A 165 14.84 10.95 22.12
C LYS A 165 14.59 9.58 22.76
N LEU A 166 15.52 8.65 22.59
CA LEU A 166 15.59 7.37 23.27
C LEU A 166 16.59 7.44 24.43
#